data_b4bce660cb8085638e63fbfeffccae52
#
_entry.id   b4bce660cb8085638e63fbfeffccae52
#
_cell.length_a   1.000
_cell.length_b   1.000
_cell.length_c   1.000
_cell.angle_alpha   90.00
_cell.angle_beta   90.00
_cell.angle_gamma   90.00
#
_symmetry.space_group_name_H-M   'P 1'
#
loop_
_entity.id
_entity.type
_entity.pdbx_description
1 polymer ?
#
loop_
_entity_poly.entity_id
_entity_poly.type
_entity_poly.pdbx_seq_one_letter_code
_entity_poly.pdbx_strand_id
1 'polypeptide(L)'
;WLLGFFILYKEFPRIENSEKRTLHGFLANRYDSRFIGYFASLLSIIGFLGTYGIEILVGIKIAKVLFPNVSSIYIILGLSLVVCTYTALGGFKAVIDTEKMQLWFSYVGIAAVFGFLISHNENVLSLETLASDHWGFSNLSVLFVLSLIVVNVPWQLIDMSVWQRVCSMRDQKDIKKGLSQSIYSIGISWCVLISLGVLLNYFPDFTAPSNNDYGSLLLSYLQEPWAFALFAAGCFAALVSTA
;
A
#
# COMPACT_ATOMS: atom_id res chain seq x y z
N TRP A 1 -9.20 1.10 -6.63
CA TRP A 1 -7.85 0.91 -7.18
C TRP A 1 -7.92 0.34 -8.60
N LEU A 2 -8.41 -0.86 -8.82
CA LEU A 2 -8.47 -1.51 -10.15
C LEU A 2 -9.19 -0.65 -11.19
N LEU A 3 -10.33 -0.05 -10.83
CA LEU A 3 -11.08 0.83 -11.71
C LEU A 3 -10.27 2.09 -12.08
N GLY A 4 -9.55 2.69 -11.13
CA GLY A 4 -8.68 3.83 -11.37
C GLY A 4 -7.56 3.51 -12.35
N PHE A 5 -6.88 2.36 -12.18
CA PHE A 5 -5.87 1.88 -13.13
C PHE A 5 -6.46 1.57 -14.52
N PHE A 6 -7.67 1.02 -14.58
CA PHE A 6 -8.35 0.77 -15.85
C PHE A 6 -8.69 2.08 -16.60
N ILE A 7 -9.15 3.10 -15.87
CA ILE A 7 -9.39 4.42 -16.46
C ILE A 7 -8.07 5.02 -16.97
N LEU A 8 -7.00 4.96 -16.17
CA LEU A 8 -5.68 5.44 -16.57
C LEU A 8 -5.18 4.72 -17.84
N TYR A 9 -5.34 3.40 -17.90
CA TYR A 9 -4.99 2.61 -19.09
C TYR A 9 -5.75 3.06 -20.35
N LYS A 10 -7.03 3.40 -20.21
CA LYS A 10 -7.87 3.85 -21.33
C LYS A 10 -7.55 5.28 -21.77
N GLU A 11 -7.29 6.17 -20.81
CA GLU A 11 -7.03 7.59 -21.09
C GLU A 11 -5.54 7.89 -21.39
N PHE A 12 -4.66 6.93 -21.18
CA PHE A 12 -3.21 7.09 -21.37
C PHE A 12 -2.81 7.69 -22.72
N PRO A 13 -3.38 7.28 -23.89
CA PRO A 13 -3.01 7.87 -25.18
C PRO A 13 -3.22 9.39 -25.28
N ARG A 14 -4.11 9.94 -24.43
CA ARG A 14 -4.34 11.39 -24.36
C ARG A 14 -3.29 12.09 -23.50
N ILE A 15 -2.76 11.37 -22.50
CA ILE A 15 -1.73 11.86 -21.58
C ILE A 15 -0.36 11.88 -22.26
N GLU A 16 -0.05 10.86 -23.05
CA GLU A 16 1.24 10.70 -23.73
C GLU A 16 1.55 11.86 -24.69
N ASN A 17 0.54 12.40 -25.36
CA ASN A 17 0.69 13.54 -26.25
C ASN A 17 0.96 14.87 -25.51
N SER A 18 1.00 14.86 -24.17
CA SER A 18 1.34 16.03 -23.39
C SER A 18 2.86 16.14 -23.24
N GLU A 19 3.43 17.30 -23.56
CA GLU A 19 4.87 17.58 -23.35
C GLU A 19 5.28 17.59 -21.87
N LYS A 20 4.32 17.49 -20.94
CA LYS A 20 4.53 17.61 -19.49
C LYS A 20 4.55 16.24 -18.82
N ARG A 21 5.66 15.99 -18.14
CA ARG A 21 5.90 14.73 -17.39
C ARG A 21 5.24 14.68 -15.99
N THR A 22 4.46 15.67 -15.64
CA THR A 22 3.79 15.76 -14.33
C THR A 22 2.32 16.11 -14.49
N LEU A 23 1.47 15.57 -13.61
CA LEU A 23 0.05 15.90 -13.57
C LEU A 23 -0.19 17.41 -13.47
N HIS A 24 0.59 18.11 -12.62
CA HIS A 24 0.46 19.55 -12.42
C HIS A 24 0.78 20.34 -13.69
N GLY A 25 1.85 19.92 -14.40
CA GLY A 25 2.20 20.51 -15.70
C GLY A 25 1.15 20.23 -16.77
N PHE A 26 0.56 19.02 -16.77
CA PHE A 26 -0.55 18.68 -17.66
C PHE A 26 -1.77 19.58 -17.39
N LEU A 27 -2.17 19.77 -16.13
CA LEU A 27 -3.29 20.63 -15.76
C LEU A 27 -3.02 22.11 -16.13
N ALA A 28 -1.82 22.62 -15.85
CA ALA A 28 -1.43 23.96 -16.24
C ALA A 28 -1.55 24.21 -17.75
N ASN A 29 -1.11 23.25 -18.57
CA ASN A 29 -1.25 23.31 -20.03
C ASN A 29 -2.70 23.18 -20.48
N ARG A 30 -3.46 22.27 -19.90
CA ARG A 30 -4.84 21.99 -20.29
C ARG A 30 -5.76 23.18 -20.08
N TYR A 31 -5.52 23.96 -19.03
CA TYR A 31 -6.32 25.13 -18.65
C TYR A 31 -5.62 26.46 -18.97
N ASP A 32 -4.46 26.41 -19.62
CA ASP A 32 -3.62 27.59 -19.95
C ASP A 32 -3.44 28.53 -18.74
N SER A 33 -3.19 27.94 -17.58
CA SER A 33 -3.11 28.66 -16.32
C SER A 33 -2.00 28.14 -15.41
N ARG A 34 -0.97 28.97 -15.19
CA ARG A 34 0.10 28.66 -14.22
C ARG A 34 -0.41 28.56 -12.78
N PHE A 35 -1.44 29.33 -12.45
CA PHE A 35 -2.05 29.30 -11.12
C PHE A 35 -2.62 27.90 -10.79
N ILE A 36 -3.33 27.27 -11.75
CA ILE A 36 -3.87 25.92 -11.58
C ILE A 36 -2.75 24.91 -11.32
N GLY A 37 -1.63 25.02 -12.05
CA GLY A 37 -0.47 24.16 -11.82
C GLY A 37 0.13 24.31 -10.42
N TYR A 38 0.35 25.54 -9.95
CA TYR A 38 0.87 25.79 -8.61
C TYR A 38 -0.10 25.36 -7.51
N PHE A 39 -1.39 25.63 -7.67
CA PHE A 39 -2.41 25.22 -6.71
C PHE A 39 -2.52 23.69 -6.61
N ALA A 40 -2.52 22.98 -7.74
CA ALA A 40 -2.51 21.53 -7.78
C ALA A 40 -1.23 20.94 -7.12
N SER A 41 -0.07 21.58 -7.34
CA SER A 41 1.19 21.17 -6.69
C SER A 41 1.13 21.33 -5.18
N LEU A 42 0.60 22.42 -4.69
CA LEU A 42 0.44 22.68 -3.26
C LEU A 42 -0.48 21.66 -2.60
N LEU A 43 -1.63 21.35 -3.23
CA LEU A 43 -2.56 20.34 -2.72
C LEU A 43 -1.92 18.96 -2.70
N SER A 44 -1.14 18.59 -3.72
CA SER A 44 -0.41 17.31 -3.74
C SER A 44 0.63 17.23 -2.62
N ILE A 45 1.38 18.29 -2.35
CA ILE A 45 2.34 18.32 -1.24
C ILE A 45 1.63 18.09 0.10
N ILE A 46 0.51 18.76 0.34
CA ILE A 46 -0.28 18.58 1.57
C ILE A 46 -0.79 17.13 1.67
N GLY A 47 -1.28 16.57 0.56
CA GLY A 47 -1.74 15.18 0.50
C GLY A 47 -0.62 14.19 0.82
N PHE A 48 0.56 14.36 0.22
CA PHE A 48 1.72 13.49 0.48
C PHE A 48 2.24 13.61 1.92
N LEU A 49 2.28 14.81 2.50
CA LEU A 49 2.63 14.98 3.90
C LEU A 49 1.64 14.26 4.84
N GLY A 50 0.34 14.31 4.51
CA GLY A 50 -0.68 13.56 5.24
C GLY A 50 -0.47 12.04 5.16
N THR A 51 -0.23 11.52 3.97
CA THR A 51 0.04 10.09 3.74
C THR A 51 1.30 9.65 4.48
N TYR A 52 2.39 10.38 4.35
CA TYR A 52 3.63 10.13 5.07
C TYR A 52 3.45 10.13 6.59
N GLY A 53 2.62 11.03 7.12
CA GLY A 53 2.28 11.04 8.55
C GLY A 53 1.57 9.76 8.99
N ILE A 54 0.64 9.24 8.20
CA ILE A 54 -0.04 7.96 8.48
C ILE A 54 0.95 6.80 8.47
N GLU A 55 1.84 6.74 7.49
CA GLU A 55 2.87 5.70 7.38
C GLU A 55 3.82 5.70 8.57
N ILE A 56 4.27 6.87 9.00
CA ILE A 56 5.07 7.01 10.22
C ILE A 56 4.32 6.50 11.45
N LEU A 57 3.03 6.82 11.60
CA LEU A 57 2.22 6.33 12.72
C LEU A 57 2.14 4.80 12.74
N VAL A 58 1.91 4.17 11.60
CA VAL A 58 1.92 2.71 11.47
C VAL A 58 3.31 2.16 11.78
N GLY A 59 4.36 2.79 11.26
CA GLY A 59 5.75 2.41 11.55
C GLY A 59 6.11 2.46 13.02
N ILE A 60 5.65 3.49 13.75
CA ILE A 60 5.83 3.60 15.20
C ILE A 60 5.17 2.42 15.91
N LYS A 61 3.93 2.09 15.56
CA LYS A 61 3.19 1.00 16.20
C LYS A 61 3.89 -0.34 16.01
N ILE A 62 4.32 -0.66 14.79
CA ILE A 62 5.07 -1.88 14.48
C ILE A 62 6.41 -1.88 15.22
N ALA A 63 7.17 -0.78 15.17
CA ALA A 63 8.45 -0.68 15.84
C ALA A 63 8.34 -0.78 17.37
N LYS A 64 7.23 -0.33 17.97
CA LYS A 64 6.98 -0.45 19.41
C LYS A 64 6.76 -1.90 19.87
N VAL A 65 6.28 -2.78 19.02
CA VAL A 65 6.22 -4.23 19.31
C VAL A 65 7.64 -4.80 19.44
N LEU A 66 8.55 -4.38 18.53
CA LEU A 66 9.95 -4.84 18.53
C LEU A 66 10.81 -4.16 19.60
N PHE A 67 10.58 -2.87 19.82
CA PHE A 67 11.39 -2.01 20.69
C PHE A 67 10.50 -1.21 21.66
N PRO A 68 9.85 -1.85 22.64
CA PRO A 68 8.86 -1.20 23.50
C PRO A 68 9.44 -0.03 24.31
N ASN A 69 10.72 -0.08 24.66
CA ASN A 69 11.38 0.91 25.50
C ASN A 69 11.95 2.11 24.70
N VAL A 70 11.97 2.04 23.35
CA VAL A 70 12.47 3.14 22.52
C VAL A 70 11.42 4.23 22.41
N SER A 71 11.80 5.49 22.66
CA SER A 71 10.89 6.63 22.48
C SER A 71 10.46 6.77 21.03
N SER A 72 9.17 7.09 20.80
CA SER A 72 8.61 7.26 19.46
C SER A 72 9.38 8.28 18.60
N ILE A 73 9.96 9.31 19.22
CA ILE A 73 10.75 10.31 18.52
C ILE A 73 11.99 9.72 17.83
N TYR A 74 12.68 8.78 18.48
CA TYR A 74 13.83 8.11 17.87
C TYR A 74 13.43 7.18 16.73
N ILE A 75 12.26 6.55 16.84
CA ILE A 75 11.70 5.73 15.76
C ILE A 75 11.37 6.61 14.54
N ILE A 76 10.70 7.75 14.76
CA ILE A 76 10.40 8.72 13.69
C ILE A 76 11.68 9.18 13.01
N LEU A 77 12.66 9.63 13.79
CA LEU A 77 13.93 10.12 13.24
C LEU A 77 14.67 9.03 12.48
N GLY A 78 14.71 7.81 13.00
CA GLY A 78 15.34 6.68 12.34
C GLY A 78 14.69 6.31 11.01
N LEU A 79 13.38 6.15 10.98
CA LEU A 79 12.63 5.85 9.75
C LEU A 79 12.79 6.98 8.71
N SER A 80 12.60 8.23 9.14
CA SER A 80 12.74 9.39 8.25
C SER A 80 14.16 9.52 7.70
N LEU A 81 15.18 9.27 8.53
CA LEU A 81 16.58 9.32 8.09
C LEU A 81 16.87 8.26 7.03
N VAL A 82 16.40 7.03 7.24
CA VAL A 82 16.58 5.93 6.26
C VAL A 82 15.94 6.31 4.94
N VAL A 83 14.65 6.72 4.95
CA VAL A 83 13.93 7.09 3.73
C VAL A 83 14.60 8.26 3.02
N CYS A 84 14.92 9.34 3.72
CA CYS A 84 15.58 10.51 3.13
C CYS A 84 16.96 10.16 2.56
N THR A 85 17.73 9.33 3.25
CA THR A 85 19.09 8.99 2.82
C THR A 85 19.08 8.19 1.52
N TYR A 86 18.30 7.10 1.44
CA TYR A 86 18.31 6.28 0.22
C TYR A 86 17.69 7.01 -0.96
N THR A 87 16.63 7.82 -0.72
CA THR A 87 15.97 8.62 -1.76
C THR A 87 16.92 9.72 -2.30
N ALA A 88 17.61 10.42 -1.40
CA ALA A 88 18.54 11.48 -1.80
C ALA A 88 19.77 10.96 -2.54
N LEU A 89 20.31 9.82 -2.12
CA LEU A 89 21.52 9.24 -2.73
C LEU A 89 21.23 8.46 -4.01
N GLY A 90 20.11 7.75 -4.05
CA GLY A 90 19.81 6.82 -5.13
C GLY A 90 18.91 7.36 -6.24
N GLY A 91 18.20 8.44 -5.97
CA GLY A 91 17.24 9.02 -6.92
C GLY A 91 16.12 8.03 -7.34
N PHE A 92 15.40 8.40 -8.38
CA PHE A 92 14.22 7.65 -8.85
C PHE A 92 14.51 6.19 -9.25
N LYS A 93 15.67 5.91 -9.83
CA LYS A 93 16.05 4.55 -10.22
C LYS A 93 16.25 3.63 -9.02
N ALA A 94 16.94 4.12 -7.99
CA ALA A 94 17.17 3.34 -6.77
C ALA A 94 15.83 3.06 -6.04
N VAL A 95 14.92 4.01 -6.02
CA VAL A 95 13.57 3.81 -5.46
C VAL A 95 12.87 2.65 -6.19
N ILE A 96 12.84 2.63 -7.53
CA ILE A 96 12.21 1.54 -8.29
C ILE A 96 12.89 0.18 -8.02
N ASP A 97 14.22 0.14 -7.91
CA ASP A 97 14.94 -1.12 -7.70
C ASP A 97 14.75 -1.64 -6.26
N THR A 98 14.71 -0.74 -5.27
CA THR A 98 14.41 -1.12 -3.88
C THR A 98 12.96 -1.56 -3.69
N GLU A 99 12.00 -0.95 -4.36
CA GLU A 99 10.59 -1.34 -4.31
C GLU A 99 10.35 -2.79 -4.73
N LYS A 100 11.07 -3.29 -5.74
CA LYS A 100 10.96 -4.70 -6.14
C LYS A 100 11.39 -5.65 -5.03
N MET A 101 12.49 -5.32 -4.36
CA MET A 101 13.01 -6.11 -3.24
C MET A 101 12.06 -6.05 -2.04
N GLN A 102 11.53 -4.87 -1.74
CA GLN A 102 10.57 -4.64 -0.67
C GLN A 102 9.26 -5.39 -0.91
N LEU A 103 8.77 -5.44 -2.14
CA LEU A 103 7.60 -6.22 -2.53
C LEU A 103 7.80 -7.72 -2.25
N TRP A 104 8.98 -8.26 -2.57
CA TRP A 104 9.33 -9.64 -2.25
C TRP A 104 9.31 -9.92 -0.75
N PHE A 105 9.93 -9.06 0.05
CA PHE A 105 9.90 -9.18 1.52
C PHE A 105 8.46 -9.12 2.06
N SER A 106 7.62 -8.25 1.52
CA SER A 106 6.22 -8.16 1.91
C SER A 106 5.45 -9.46 1.59
N TYR A 107 5.64 -10.04 0.41
CA TYR A 107 5.01 -11.32 0.06
C TYR A 107 5.53 -12.49 0.91
N VAL A 108 6.82 -12.53 1.19
CA VAL A 108 7.41 -13.55 2.08
C VAL A 108 6.85 -13.40 3.50
N GLY A 109 6.72 -12.17 4.00
CA GLY A 109 6.11 -11.90 5.30
C GLY A 109 4.64 -12.37 5.38
N ILE A 110 3.84 -12.07 4.36
CA ILE A 110 2.45 -12.53 4.27
C ILE A 110 2.40 -14.06 4.20
N ALA A 111 3.24 -14.69 3.38
CA ALA A 111 3.30 -16.15 3.27
C ALA A 111 3.70 -16.82 4.60
N ALA A 112 4.60 -16.20 5.37
CA ALA A 112 4.98 -16.66 6.70
C ALA A 112 3.79 -16.65 7.67
N VAL A 113 2.96 -15.61 7.63
CA VAL A 113 1.73 -15.55 8.43
C VAL A 113 0.76 -16.66 8.03
N PHE A 114 0.50 -16.84 6.74
CA PHE A 114 -0.34 -17.95 6.28
C PHE A 114 0.19 -19.30 6.73
N GLY A 115 1.49 -19.55 6.58
CA GLY A 115 2.13 -20.79 7.04
C GLY A 115 1.96 -21.01 8.53
N PHE A 116 2.14 -19.97 9.35
CA PHE A 116 1.92 -20.01 10.79
C PHE A 116 0.46 -20.35 11.12
N LEU A 117 -0.50 -19.64 10.52
CA LEU A 117 -1.93 -19.85 10.79
C LEU A 117 -2.39 -21.26 10.44
N ILE A 118 -1.94 -21.79 9.29
CA ILE A 118 -2.27 -23.16 8.87
C ILE A 118 -1.64 -24.21 9.79
N SER A 119 -0.40 -24.01 10.25
CA SER A 119 0.29 -24.95 11.13
C SER A 119 -0.26 -25.00 12.54
N HIS A 120 -0.88 -23.94 13.01
CA HIS A 120 -1.42 -23.83 14.38
C HIS A 120 -2.92 -24.12 14.49
N ASN A 121 -3.62 -24.28 13.38
CA ASN A 121 -5.05 -24.59 13.41
C ASN A 121 -5.44 -25.47 12.21
N GLU A 122 -5.55 -26.76 12.44
CA GLU A 122 -5.91 -27.75 11.40
C GLU A 122 -7.29 -27.50 10.79
N ASN A 123 -8.19 -26.80 11.49
CA ASN A 123 -9.56 -26.55 11.06
C ASN A 123 -9.73 -25.23 10.27
N VAL A 124 -8.70 -24.40 10.13
CA VAL A 124 -8.78 -23.09 9.45
C VAL A 124 -9.24 -23.22 7.99
N LEU A 125 -8.86 -24.30 7.33
CA LEU A 125 -9.22 -24.57 5.93
C LEU A 125 -10.43 -25.53 5.79
N SER A 126 -11.16 -25.81 6.86
CA SER A 126 -12.36 -26.65 6.74
C SER A 126 -13.45 -25.91 5.94
N LEU A 127 -14.21 -26.68 5.14
CA LEU A 127 -15.32 -26.11 4.34
C LEU A 127 -16.40 -25.48 5.23
N GLU A 128 -16.56 -25.94 6.46
CA GLU A 128 -17.51 -25.37 7.44
C GLU A 128 -17.09 -23.98 7.89
N THR A 129 -15.79 -23.75 8.12
CA THR A 129 -15.27 -22.41 8.45
C THR A 129 -15.39 -21.45 7.28
N LEU A 130 -15.12 -21.91 6.07
CA LEU A 130 -15.25 -21.09 4.86
C LEU A 130 -16.71 -20.79 4.47
N ALA A 131 -17.66 -21.63 4.88
CA ALA A 131 -19.09 -21.48 4.60
C ALA A 131 -19.86 -20.69 5.68
N SER A 132 -19.21 -20.25 6.75
CA SER A 132 -19.87 -19.56 7.86
C SER A 132 -20.34 -18.13 7.49
N ASP A 133 -21.32 -17.63 8.23
CA ASP A 133 -21.98 -16.31 8.03
C ASP A 133 -21.06 -15.08 8.12
N HIS A 134 -19.76 -15.28 8.35
CA HIS A 134 -18.77 -14.21 8.47
C HIS A 134 -18.44 -13.50 7.15
N TRP A 135 -18.85 -14.08 6.01
CA TRP A 135 -18.71 -13.47 4.67
C TRP A 135 -19.84 -12.51 4.33
N GLY A 136 -20.75 -12.26 5.27
CA GLY A 136 -21.91 -11.40 5.06
C GLY A 136 -21.55 -9.94 4.84
N PHE A 137 -22.01 -9.37 3.72
CA PHE A 137 -21.96 -7.92 3.46
C PHE A 137 -23.02 -7.15 4.27
N SER A 138 -23.77 -7.82 5.14
CA SER A 138 -24.91 -7.26 5.87
C SER A 138 -24.57 -6.05 6.76
N ASN A 139 -23.31 -5.94 7.20
CA ASN A 139 -22.82 -4.86 8.05
C ASN A 139 -22.11 -3.74 7.28
N LEU A 140 -21.98 -3.86 5.95
CA LEU A 140 -21.33 -2.82 5.16
C LEU A 140 -22.33 -1.71 4.82
N SER A 141 -22.09 -0.54 5.38
CA SER A 141 -22.85 0.66 5.00
C SER A 141 -22.61 0.99 3.52
N VAL A 142 -23.69 1.25 2.77
CA VAL A 142 -23.60 1.73 1.38
C VAL A 142 -22.73 3.00 1.29
N LEU A 143 -22.83 3.86 2.29
CA LEU A 143 -22.01 5.08 2.38
C LEU A 143 -20.52 4.75 2.49
N PHE A 144 -20.15 3.71 3.24
CA PHE A 144 -18.75 3.24 3.34
C PHE A 144 -18.25 2.75 1.98
N VAL A 145 -19.01 1.92 1.26
CA VAL A 145 -18.62 1.43 -0.07
C VAL A 145 -18.48 2.59 -1.07
N LEU A 146 -19.41 3.55 -1.06
CA LEU A 146 -19.33 4.73 -1.91
C LEU A 146 -18.10 5.58 -1.56
N SER A 147 -17.77 5.76 -0.29
CA SER A 147 -16.58 6.50 0.14
C SER A 147 -15.30 5.83 -0.36
N LEU A 148 -15.20 4.50 -0.32
CA LEU A 148 -14.07 3.76 -0.87
C LEU A 148 -13.90 4.01 -2.38
N ILE A 149 -14.99 4.01 -3.14
CA ILE A 149 -14.96 4.27 -4.59
C ILE A 149 -14.51 5.71 -4.86
N VAL A 150 -15.14 6.69 -4.19
CA VAL A 150 -14.85 8.12 -4.38
C VAL A 150 -13.40 8.48 -4.04
N VAL A 151 -12.81 7.82 -3.03
CA VAL A 151 -11.42 8.09 -2.64
C VAL A 151 -10.43 7.30 -3.51
N ASN A 152 -10.62 6.00 -3.65
CA ASN A 152 -9.60 5.13 -4.25
C ASN A 152 -9.54 5.18 -5.78
N VAL A 153 -10.64 5.49 -6.46
CA VAL A 153 -10.61 5.58 -7.94
C VAL A 153 -9.83 6.81 -8.40
N PRO A 154 -10.12 8.04 -7.91
CA PRO A 154 -9.34 9.21 -8.30
C PRO A 154 -7.89 9.14 -7.84
N TRP A 155 -7.59 8.49 -6.70
CA TRP A 155 -6.23 8.36 -6.19
C TRP A 155 -5.24 7.88 -7.27
N GLN A 156 -5.59 6.84 -8.02
CA GLN A 156 -4.71 6.32 -9.08
C GLN A 156 -4.49 7.31 -10.23
N LEU A 157 -5.43 8.21 -10.46
CA LEU A 157 -5.34 9.20 -11.53
C LEU A 157 -4.49 10.41 -11.13
N ILE A 158 -4.43 10.71 -9.83
CA ILE A 158 -3.70 11.88 -9.30
C ILE A 158 -2.34 11.53 -8.70
N ASP A 159 -2.05 10.25 -8.49
CA ASP A 159 -0.79 9.78 -7.92
C ASP A 159 0.40 10.14 -8.82
N MET A 160 1.26 11.01 -8.29
CA MET A 160 2.45 11.48 -8.99
C MET A 160 3.44 10.36 -9.29
N SER A 161 3.54 9.35 -8.43
CA SER A 161 4.46 8.22 -8.64
C SER A 161 4.05 7.41 -9.86
N VAL A 162 2.75 7.17 -10.01
CA VAL A 162 2.19 6.51 -11.20
C VAL A 162 2.45 7.34 -12.46
N TRP A 163 2.20 8.66 -12.40
CA TRP A 163 2.47 9.56 -13.53
C TRP A 163 3.94 9.55 -13.95
N GLN A 164 4.87 9.66 -13.01
CA GLN A 164 6.30 9.64 -13.30
C GLN A 164 6.75 8.33 -13.93
N ARG A 165 6.25 7.19 -13.44
CA ARG A 165 6.54 5.87 -14.00
C ARG A 165 6.01 5.74 -15.41
N VAL A 166 4.76 6.12 -15.64
CA VAL A 166 4.13 6.07 -16.95
C VAL A 166 4.87 6.98 -17.94
N CYS A 167 5.20 8.22 -17.56
CA CYS A 167 5.93 9.16 -18.40
C CYS A 167 7.42 8.82 -18.61
N SER A 168 7.99 7.91 -17.82
CA SER A 168 9.38 7.47 -17.98
C SER A 168 9.55 6.31 -18.96
N MET A 169 8.46 5.65 -19.36
CA MET A 169 8.48 4.56 -20.32
C MET A 169 8.60 5.09 -21.75
N ARG A 170 9.31 4.36 -22.62
CA ARG A 170 9.58 4.79 -24.00
C ARG A 170 8.46 4.42 -24.98
N ASP A 171 7.89 3.23 -24.81
CA ASP A 171 6.97 2.65 -25.78
C ASP A 171 5.56 2.46 -25.20
N GLN A 172 4.54 2.81 -25.98
CA GLN A 172 3.12 2.59 -25.63
C GLN A 172 2.80 1.14 -25.28
N LYS A 173 3.45 0.19 -25.96
CA LYS A 173 3.25 -1.24 -25.70
C LYS A 173 3.72 -1.62 -24.29
N ASP A 174 4.84 -1.08 -23.85
CA ASP A 174 5.40 -1.33 -22.53
C ASP A 174 4.55 -0.72 -21.44
N ILE A 175 4.02 0.47 -21.67
CA ILE A 175 3.09 1.14 -20.73
C ILE A 175 1.81 0.33 -20.56
N LYS A 176 1.18 -0.07 -21.65
CA LYS A 176 -0.03 -0.89 -21.62
C LYS A 176 0.20 -2.22 -20.93
N LYS A 177 1.32 -2.87 -21.21
CA LYS A 177 1.74 -4.12 -20.56
C LYS A 177 1.97 -3.91 -19.07
N GLY A 178 2.69 -2.85 -18.68
CA GLY A 178 2.97 -2.52 -17.29
C GLY A 178 1.70 -2.21 -16.50
N LEU A 179 0.79 -1.38 -17.02
CA LEU A 179 -0.49 -1.08 -16.40
C LEU A 179 -1.38 -2.33 -16.26
N SER A 180 -1.42 -3.18 -17.30
CA SER A 180 -2.16 -4.45 -17.23
C SER A 180 -1.59 -5.37 -16.15
N GLN A 181 -0.27 -5.54 -16.08
CA GLN A 181 0.39 -6.32 -15.04
C GLN A 181 0.12 -5.76 -13.64
N SER A 182 0.11 -4.43 -13.49
CA SER A 182 -0.22 -3.78 -12.21
C SER A 182 -1.65 -4.09 -11.77
N ILE A 183 -2.62 -4.08 -12.69
CA ILE A 183 -4.02 -4.44 -12.38
C ILE A 183 -4.11 -5.86 -11.81
N TYR A 184 -3.46 -6.84 -12.46
CA TYR A 184 -3.46 -8.22 -11.99
C TYR A 184 -2.73 -8.37 -10.65
N SER A 185 -1.54 -7.78 -10.53
CA SER A 185 -0.74 -7.85 -9.30
C SER A 185 -1.48 -7.25 -8.10
N ILE A 186 -2.07 -6.07 -8.27
CA ILE A 186 -2.86 -5.41 -7.21
C ILE A 186 -4.09 -6.25 -6.86
N GLY A 187 -4.80 -6.78 -7.86
CA GLY A 187 -5.96 -7.64 -7.63
C GLY A 187 -5.62 -8.87 -6.78
N ILE A 188 -4.55 -9.58 -7.15
CA ILE A 188 -4.08 -10.75 -6.39
C ILE A 188 -3.66 -10.34 -4.98
N SER A 189 -2.89 -9.27 -4.82
CA SER A 189 -2.43 -8.79 -3.50
C SER A 189 -3.61 -8.48 -2.57
N TRP A 190 -4.62 -7.79 -3.07
CA TRP A 190 -5.83 -7.50 -2.28
C TRP A 190 -6.62 -8.75 -1.93
N CYS A 191 -6.77 -9.70 -2.86
CA CYS A 191 -7.42 -10.98 -2.56
C CYS A 191 -6.69 -11.72 -1.43
N VAL A 192 -5.37 -11.77 -1.48
CA VAL A 192 -4.54 -12.41 -0.45
C VAL A 192 -4.71 -11.71 0.91
N LEU A 193 -4.63 -10.37 0.94
CA LEU A 193 -4.80 -9.60 2.19
C LEU A 193 -6.21 -9.74 2.79
N ILE A 194 -7.25 -9.73 1.95
CA ILE A 194 -8.63 -9.93 2.39
C ILE A 194 -8.77 -11.35 2.95
N SER A 195 -8.24 -12.37 2.27
CA SER A 195 -8.27 -13.75 2.75
C SER A 195 -7.57 -13.90 4.09
N LEU A 196 -6.43 -13.21 4.28
CA LEU A 196 -5.75 -13.19 5.56
C LEU A 196 -6.62 -12.56 6.66
N GLY A 197 -7.25 -11.42 6.39
CA GLY A 197 -8.15 -10.75 7.34
C GLY A 197 -9.34 -11.63 7.73
N VAL A 198 -9.90 -12.37 6.77
CA VAL A 198 -10.98 -13.32 7.05
C VAL A 198 -10.49 -14.48 7.91
N LEU A 199 -9.34 -15.08 7.56
CA LEU A 199 -8.76 -16.17 8.35
C LEU A 199 -8.49 -15.77 9.80
N LEU A 200 -8.01 -14.56 10.06
CA LEU A 200 -7.75 -14.08 11.41
C LEU A 200 -8.99 -14.05 12.31
N ASN A 201 -10.18 -13.86 11.74
CA ASN A 201 -11.43 -13.89 12.52
C ASN A 201 -11.78 -15.28 13.10
N TYR A 202 -11.17 -16.34 12.61
CA TYR A 202 -11.37 -17.69 13.13
C TYR A 202 -10.45 -18.05 14.30
N PHE A 203 -9.55 -17.14 14.69
CA PHE A 203 -8.70 -17.35 15.86
C PHE A 203 -9.37 -16.70 17.08
N PRO A 204 -9.78 -17.51 18.09
CA PRO A 204 -10.56 -17.01 19.24
C PRO A 204 -9.81 -15.96 20.05
N ASP A 205 -8.48 -16.03 20.07
CA ASP A 205 -7.61 -15.11 20.78
C ASP A 205 -7.32 -13.82 19.99
N PHE A 206 -7.74 -13.77 18.72
CA PHE A 206 -7.54 -12.63 17.86
C PHE A 206 -8.76 -11.70 17.93
N THR A 207 -8.93 -11.04 19.06
CA THR A 207 -9.97 -10.01 19.20
C THR A 207 -9.53 -8.75 18.46
N ALA A 208 -10.40 -8.24 17.58
CA ALA A 208 -10.16 -6.99 16.86
C ALA A 208 -9.82 -5.87 17.84
N PRO A 209 -8.66 -5.22 17.75
CA PRO A 209 -8.28 -4.16 18.66
C PRO A 209 -9.21 -2.97 18.46
N SER A 210 -9.54 -2.30 19.56
CA SER A 210 -10.37 -1.09 19.57
C SER A 210 -9.84 0.02 18.63
N ASN A 211 -8.56 -0.05 18.25
CA ASN A 211 -7.85 0.94 17.46
C ASN A 211 -7.52 0.48 16.02
N ASN A 212 -8.14 -0.58 15.54
CA ASN A 212 -7.95 -1.14 14.17
C ASN A 212 -6.48 -1.39 13.78
N ASP A 213 -5.63 -1.77 14.73
CA ASP A 213 -4.20 -1.97 14.53
C ASP A 213 -3.84 -3.45 14.38
N TYR A 214 -4.31 -4.03 13.28
CA TYR A 214 -4.13 -5.46 13.01
C TYR A 214 -2.66 -5.87 12.83
N GLY A 215 -1.80 -4.97 12.34
CA GLY A 215 -0.39 -5.28 12.10
C GLY A 215 0.40 -5.52 13.38
N SER A 216 0.26 -4.63 14.37
CA SER A 216 0.93 -4.78 15.67
C SER A 216 0.33 -5.93 16.49
N LEU A 217 -1.00 -6.12 16.40
CA LEU A 217 -1.66 -7.26 17.03
C LEU A 217 -1.17 -8.58 16.45
N LEU A 218 -1.09 -8.69 15.13
CA LEU A 218 -0.60 -9.88 14.46
C LEU A 218 0.86 -10.16 14.83
N LEU A 219 1.71 -9.15 14.89
CA LEU A 219 3.09 -9.31 15.36
C LEU A 219 3.16 -9.83 16.79
N SER A 220 2.33 -9.33 17.70
CA SER A 220 2.30 -9.82 19.09
C SER A 220 1.75 -11.25 19.21
N TYR A 221 0.92 -11.68 18.28
CA TYR A 221 0.34 -13.02 18.23
C TYR A 221 1.30 -14.07 17.66
N LEU A 222 2.21 -13.68 16.74
CA LEU A 222 3.18 -14.58 16.14
C LEU A 222 4.24 -15.01 17.16
N GLN A 223 4.03 -16.13 17.81
CA GLN A 223 4.94 -16.68 18.85
C GLN A 223 6.17 -17.36 18.25
N GLU A 224 6.07 -17.85 17.00
CA GLU A 224 7.19 -18.49 16.32
C GLU A 224 8.21 -17.48 15.81
N PRO A 225 9.49 -17.53 16.26
CA PRO A 225 10.50 -16.52 15.92
C PRO A 225 10.69 -16.29 14.42
N TRP A 226 10.58 -17.33 13.61
CA TRP A 226 10.74 -17.24 12.16
C TRP A 226 9.60 -16.49 11.49
N ALA A 227 8.33 -16.78 11.90
CA ALA A 227 7.15 -16.13 11.36
C ALA A 227 7.12 -14.63 11.77
N PHE A 228 7.44 -14.36 13.04
CA PHE A 228 7.58 -13.00 13.55
C PHE A 228 8.63 -12.20 12.77
N ALA A 229 9.84 -12.75 12.59
CA ALA A 229 10.93 -12.06 11.92
C ALA A 229 10.61 -11.77 10.44
N LEU A 230 10.05 -12.73 9.71
CA LEU A 230 9.68 -12.57 8.30
C LEU A 230 8.54 -11.58 8.12
N PHE A 231 7.52 -11.63 8.97
CA PHE A 231 6.41 -10.68 8.90
C PHE A 231 6.84 -9.26 9.29
N ALA A 232 7.64 -9.12 10.36
CA ALA A 232 8.21 -7.82 10.73
C ALA A 232 9.06 -7.22 9.61
N ALA A 233 9.94 -8.01 8.99
CA ALA A 233 10.73 -7.58 7.84
C ALA A 233 9.84 -7.14 6.66
N GLY A 234 8.78 -7.87 6.37
CA GLY A 234 7.79 -7.51 5.35
C GLY A 234 7.08 -6.19 5.66
N CYS A 235 6.66 -5.98 6.90
CA CYS A 235 6.03 -4.73 7.34
C CYS A 235 6.98 -3.53 7.21
N PHE A 236 8.24 -3.66 7.64
CA PHE A 236 9.23 -2.59 7.49
C PHE A 236 9.56 -2.33 6.02
N ALA A 237 9.67 -3.37 5.21
CA ALA A 237 9.87 -3.23 3.78
C ALA A 237 8.72 -2.44 3.13
N ALA A 238 7.47 -2.76 3.46
CA ALA A 238 6.29 -2.04 2.97
C ALA A 238 6.30 -0.57 3.39
N LEU A 239 6.59 -0.27 4.66
CA LEU A 239 6.67 1.09 5.18
C LEU A 239 7.73 1.93 4.46
N VAL A 240 8.92 1.37 4.24
CA VAL A 240 10.01 2.10 3.57
C VAL A 240 9.73 2.30 2.08
N SER A 241 8.90 1.46 1.45
CA SER A 241 8.56 1.60 0.03
C SER A 241 7.53 2.69 -0.24
N THR A 242 6.64 2.96 0.71
CA THR A 242 5.54 3.92 0.56
C THR A 242 5.86 5.31 1.10
N ALA A 243 6.79 5.41 2.01
CA ALA A 243 7.26 6.68 2.59
C ALA A 243 8.22 7.43 1.65
#